data_6f00161372de68084be9b9873feb56be
#
_entry.id   6f00161372de68084be9b9873feb56be
#
_cell.length_a   1.000
_cell.length_b   1.000
_cell.length_c   1.000
_cell.angle_alpha   90.00
_cell.angle_beta   90.00
_cell.angle_gamma   90.00
#
_symmetry.space_group_name_H-M   'P 1'
#
loop_
_entity.id
_entity.type
_entity.pdbx_description
1 polymer ?
#
loop_
_entity_poly.entity_id
_entity_poly.type
_entity_poly.pdbx_seq_one_letter_code
_entity_poly.pdbx_strand_id
1 'polypeptide(L)'
;LSVVSALADADTLVVSDAHVHASMIDACRLARAQVQVVPHNDVRAVDAALAARSQARALVLVETIYSVLGDAAPVAELAEVCAARGAVLVADEAHALGVAGPGGRGLLHAAGLAERPDVVATLTLSKSLGAQGGAVLASRAVREHLVNRARPFIYDTGLAPAAAGGALAALQVVEDEPARVARVNLVASALAAACRVDVPAGAVLAVPMSGPLEALAAVEKAAGSGIRIGCFRPPSTPDGISRLRLTAHAQLDDLELSTAVEVLEGLL
;
A
#
# COMPACT_ATOMS: atom_id res chain seq x y z
N LEU A 1 6.93 2.44 -10.46
CA LEU A 1 7.90 2.20 -11.55
C LEU A 1 8.98 3.29 -11.61
N SER A 2 8.60 4.56 -11.79
CA SER A 2 9.51 5.70 -12.01
C SER A 2 10.59 5.85 -10.95
N VAL A 3 10.24 5.72 -9.67
CA VAL A 3 11.15 5.91 -8.53
C VAL A 3 12.28 4.88 -8.57
N VAL A 4 11.95 3.60 -8.54
CA VAL A 4 12.96 2.53 -8.47
C VAL A 4 13.80 2.51 -9.74
N SER A 5 13.18 2.64 -10.93
CA SER A 5 13.93 2.63 -12.21
C SER A 5 14.86 3.84 -12.40
N ALA A 6 14.66 4.91 -11.66
CA ALA A 6 15.53 6.09 -11.70
C ALA A 6 16.59 6.10 -10.59
N LEU A 7 16.28 5.55 -9.41
CA LEU A 7 17.18 5.56 -8.25
C LEU A 7 18.08 4.34 -8.18
N ALA A 8 17.71 3.23 -8.84
CA ALA A 8 18.49 1.99 -8.85
C ALA A 8 19.06 1.67 -10.23
N ASP A 9 20.16 0.94 -10.23
CA ASP A 9 20.83 0.36 -11.38
C ASP A 9 21.54 -0.95 -10.98
N ALA A 10 22.38 -1.51 -11.87
CA ALA A 10 23.09 -2.77 -11.63
C ALA A 10 24.00 -2.75 -10.39
N ASP A 11 24.48 -1.56 -9.97
CA ASP A 11 25.35 -1.39 -8.81
C ASP A 11 24.57 -1.00 -7.52
N THR A 12 23.26 -1.14 -7.54
CA THR A 12 22.38 -0.82 -6.41
C THR A 12 21.81 -2.12 -5.82
N LEU A 13 21.90 -2.29 -4.50
CA LEU A 13 21.12 -3.31 -3.80
C LEU A 13 19.70 -2.80 -3.56
N VAL A 14 18.71 -3.59 -3.95
CA VAL A 14 17.31 -3.38 -3.57
C VAL A 14 16.91 -4.47 -2.58
N VAL A 15 16.66 -4.10 -1.33
CA VAL A 15 16.07 -4.99 -0.34
C VAL A 15 14.56 -4.84 -0.40
N SER A 16 13.87 -5.88 -0.81
CA SER A 16 12.42 -5.87 -1.05
C SER A 16 11.71 -6.75 -0.05
N ASP A 17 10.69 -6.22 0.62
CA ASP A 17 9.75 -7.07 1.36
C ASP A 17 9.11 -8.10 0.41
N ALA A 18 8.83 -9.28 0.91
CA ALA A 18 8.25 -10.39 0.12
C ALA A 18 6.84 -10.10 -0.40
N HIS A 19 6.13 -9.16 0.20
CA HIS A 19 4.72 -8.85 -0.11
C HIS A 19 4.50 -7.54 -0.87
N VAL A 20 5.56 -6.92 -1.40
CA VAL A 20 5.41 -5.69 -2.17
C VAL A 20 4.60 -5.89 -3.45
N HIS A 21 3.89 -4.85 -3.85
CA HIS A 21 3.08 -4.82 -5.05
C HIS A 21 3.90 -5.14 -6.32
N ALA A 22 3.27 -5.82 -7.28
CA ALA A 22 3.89 -6.24 -8.55
C ALA A 22 4.61 -5.09 -9.29
N SER A 23 4.10 -3.86 -9.19
CA SER A 23 4.74 -2.69 -9.80
C SER A 23 6.15 -2.40 -9.27
N MET A 24 6.44 -2.71 -8.00
CA MET A 24 7.78 -2.59 -7.43
C MET A 24 8.69 -3.71 -7.94
N ILE A 25 8.18 -4.94 -8.04
CA ILE A 25 8.90 -6.09 -8.62
C ILE A 25 9.30 -5.78 -10.06
N ASP A 26 8.38 -5.27 -10.86
CA ASP A 26 8.65 -4.92 -12.26
C ASP A 26 9.60 -3.72 -12.37
N ALA A 27 9.53 -2.77 -11.45
CA ALA A 27 10.48 -1.65 -11.39
C ALA A 27 11.92 -2.13 -11.11
N CYS A 28 12.10 -3.12 -10.23
CA CYS A 28 13.40 -3.75 -9.99
C CYS A 28 13.96 -4.43 -11.24
N ARG A 29 13.10 -5.14 -11.99
CA ARG A 29 13.49 -5.76 -13.28
C ARG A 29 13.91 -4.73 -14.30
N LEU A 30 13.17 -3.63 -14.43
CA LEU A 30 13.49 -2.51 -15.33
C LEU A 30 14.80 -1.82 -14.96
N ALA A 31 15.08 -1.64 -13.67
CA ALA A 31 16.32 -1.05 -13.17
C ALA A 31 17.53 -1.98 -13.33
N ARG A 32 17.32 -3.29 -13.53
CA ARG A 32 18.38 -4.33 -13.51
C ARG A 32 19.17 -4.33 -12.20
N ALA A 33 18.52 -3.91 -11.11
CA ALA A 33 19.14 -3.86 -9.79
C ALA A 33 19.38 -5.27 -9.23
N GLN A 34 20.31 -5.38 -8.31
CA GLN A 34 20.46 -6.59 -7.50
C GLN A 34 19.36 -6.59 -6.44
N VAL A 35 18.51 -7.61 -6.45
CA VAL A 35 17.36 -7.70 -5.55
C VAL A 35 17.57 -8.79 -4.53
N GLN A 36 17.42 -8.44 -3.26
CA GLN A 36 17.32 -9.38 -2.15
C GLN A 36 15.92 -9.27 -1.55
N VAL A 37 15.13 -10.33 -1.69
CA VAL A 37 13.82 -10.42 -1.05
C VAL A 37 14.02 -10.89 0.38
N VAL A 38 13.39 -10.21 1.32
CA VAL A 38 13.40 -10.52 2.75
C VAL A 38 12.02 -10.96 3.22
N PRO A 39 11.93 -11.74 4.32
CA PRO A 39 10.64 -12.11 4.89
C PRO A 39 9.78 -10.87 5.20
N HIS A 40 8.48 -11.04 5.07
CA HIS A 40 7.51 -9.98 5.29
C HIS A 40 7.62 -9.34 6.67
N ASN A 41 7.70 -8.00 6.70
CA ASN A 41 7.82 -7.17 7.90
C ASN A 41 9.03 -7.50 8.82
N ASP A 42 10.07 -8.15 8.28
CA ASP A 42 11.27 -8.53 9.05
C ASP A 42 12.35 -7.45 8.99
N VAL A 43 12.31 -6.52 9.94
CA VAL A 43 13.30 -5.43 10.09
C VAL A 43 14.73 -5.96 10.27
N ARG A 44 14.89 -7.11 10.97
CA ARG A 44 16.21 -7.70 11.21
C ARG A 44 16.81 -8.26 9.92
N ALA A 45 15.99 -8.90 9.10
CA ALA A 45 16.43 -9.37 7.79
C ALA A 45 16.82 -8.22 6.87
N VAL A 46 16.11 -7.08 6.92
CA VAL A 46 16.48 -5.84 6.20
C VAL A 46 17.84 -5.33 6.68
N ASP A 47 18.04 -5.20 8.00
CA ASP A 47 19.31 -4.74 8.56
C ASP A 47 20.48 -5.66 8.17
N ALA A 48 20.31 -6.97 8.26
CA ALA A 48 21.31 -7.94 7.88
C ALA A 48 21.66 -7.86 6.39
N ALA A 49 20.68 -7.72 5.51
CA ALA A 49 20.89 -7.56 4.07
C ALA A 49 21.69 -6.29 3.76
N LEU A 50 21.30 -5.17 4.38
CA LEU A 50 22.01 -3.89 4.21
C LEU A 50 23.42 -3.92 4.78
N ALA A 51 23.65 -4.62 5.90
CA ALA A 51 24.98 -4.76 6.51
C ALA A 51 25.93 -5.60 5.66
N ALA A 52 25.43 -6.60 4.97
CA ALA A 52 26.23 -7.53 4.15
C ALA A 52 26.52 -7.01 2.73
N ARG A 53 25.91 -5.90 2.31
CA ARG A 53 26.03 -5.42 0.93
C ARG A 53 27.44 -4.97 0.57
N SER A 54 27.81 -5.20 -0.67
CA SER A 54 29.01 -4.62 -1.31
C SER A 54 28.70 -3.37 -2.14
N GLN A 55 27.43 -3.15 -2.47
CA GLN A 55 26.97 -2.03 -3.27
C GLN A 55 27.04 -0.72 -2.48
N ALA A 56 27.51 0.34 -3.14
CA ALA A 56 27.59 1.68 -2.53
C ALA A 56 26.20 2.28 -2.24
N ARG A 57 25.18 1.89 -3.02
CA ARG A 57 23.80 2.38 -2.89
C ARG A 57 22.85 1.25 -2.53
N ALA A 58 21.84 1.57 -1.74
CA ALA A 58 20.79 0.63 -1.44
C ALA A 58 19.41 1.32 -1.33
N LEU A 59 18.37 0.61 -1.76
CA LEU A 59 16.98 0.95 -1.56
C LEU A 59 16.32 -0.14 -0.73
N VAL A 60 15.39 0.25 0.15
CA VAL A 60 14.46 -0.67 0.83
C VAL A 60 13.06 -0.40 0.30
N LEU A 61 12.37 -1.43 -0.16
CA LEU A 61 11.03 -1.30 -0.75
C LEU A 61 9.99 -1.96 0.16
N VAL A 62 8.95 -1.18 0.53
CA VAL A 62 7.81 -1.64 1.33
C VAL A 62 6.52 -0.96 0.86
N GLU A 63 5.37 -1.55 1.16
CA GLU A 63 4.09 -0.84 1.22
C GLU A 63 3.85 -0.43 2.67
N THR A 64 3.40 0.78 2.94
CA THR A 64 3.09 1.18 4.33
C THR A 64 1.89 0.43 4.87
N ILE A 65 0.92 0.13 4.00
CA ILE A 65 -0.17 -0.83 4.22
C ILE A 65 -0.18 -1.79 3.02
N TYR A 66 -0.04 -3.08 3.29
CA TYR A 66 0.06 -4.08 2.24
C TYR A 66 -1.29 -4.38 1.59
N SER A 67 -1.27 -4.41 0.26
CA SER A 67 -2.47 -4.46 -0.59
C SER A 67 -3.30 -5.74 -0.45
N VAL A 68 -2.66 -6.85 -0.08
CA VAL A 68 -3.31 -8.18 0.06
C VAL A 68 -3.74 -8.43 1.50
N LEU A 69 -2.87 -8.20 2.48
CA LEU A 69 -3.10 -8.55 3.87
C LEU A 69 -3.79 -7.42 4.65
N GLY A 70 -3.58 -6.16 4.25
CA GLY A 70 -4.13 -4.99 4.94
C GLY A 70 -3.38 -4.60 6.22
N ASP A 71 -2.26 -5.26 6.50
CA ASP A 71 -1.38 -4.99 7.64
C ASP A 71 -0.39 -3.87 7.34
N ALA A 72 0.19 -3.30 8.39
CA ALA A 72 1.14 -2.20 8.29
C ALA A 72 2.60 -2.66 8.30
N ALA A 73 3.46 -1.98 7.54
CA ALA A 73 4.89 -2.09 7.68
C ALA A 73 5.39 -1.35 8.94
N PRO A 74 6.43 -1.83 9.61
CA PRO A 74 7.10 -1.16 10.72
C PRO A 74 8.00 -0.02 10.19
N VAL A 75 7.36 1.02 9.58
CA VAL A 75 8.06 2.06 8.82
C VAL A 75 9.04 2.88 9.65
N ALA A 76 8.77 3.07 10.95
CA ALA A 76 9.64 3.82 11.85
C ALA A 76 10.98 3.07 12.03
N GLU A 77 10.94 1.79 12.37
CA GLU A 77 12.12 0.96 12.56
C GLU A 77 12.90 0.78 11.25
N LEU A 78 12.19 0.59 10.14
CA LEU A 78 12.81 0.49 8.81
C LEU A 78 13.52 1.78 8.41
N ALA A 79 12.96 2.94 8.70
CA ALA A 79 13.58 4.22 8.43
C ALA A 79 14.87 4.42 9.26
N GLU A 80 14.88 3.99 10.52
CA GLU A 80 16.10 4.05 11.36
C GLU A 80 17.18 3.11 10.85
N VAL A 81 16.82 1.89 10.44
CA VAL A 81 17.75 0.96 9.82
C VAL A 81 18.31 1.53 8.51
N CYS A 82 17.46 2.12 7.65
CA CYS A 82 17.90 2.75 6.41
C CYS A 82 18.90 3.88 6.68
N ALA A 83 18.61 4.78 7.64
CA ALA A 83 19.50 5.86 8.02
C ALA A 83 20.86 5.35 8.53
N ALA A 84 20.83 4.38 9.44
CA ALA A 84 22.05 3.79 10.01
C ALA A 84 22.93 3.11 8.94
N ARG A 85 22.33 2.58 7.89
CA ARG A 85 23.00 1.87 6.80
C ARG A 85 23.22 2.71 5.54
N GLY A 86 22.83 3.99 5.50
CA GLY A 86 22.93 4.84 4.33
C GLY A 86 22.14 4.31 3.13
N ALA A 87 20.93 3.81 3.38
CA ALA A 87 19.98 3.36 2.37
C ALA A 87 18.80 4.34 2.28
N VAL A 88 18.06 4.30 1.17
CA VAL A 88 16.83 5.08 0.98
C VAL A 88 15.62 4.15 1.19
N LEU A 89 14.69 4.56 2.04
CA LEU A 89 13.40 3.90 2.18
C LEU A 89 12.44 4.39 1.10
N VAL A 90 11.96 3.50 0.25
CA VAL A 90 10.89 3.75 -0.72
C VAL A 90 9.63 3.05 -0.21
N ALA A 91 8.68 3.85 0.26
CA ALA A 91 7.46 3.36 0.89
C ALA A 91 6.23 3.74 0.06
N ASP A 92 5.42 2.75 -0.30
CA ASP A 92 4.19 2.96 -1.06
C ASP A 92 3.01 3.19 -0.12
N GLU A 93 2.43 4.38 -0.19
CA GLU A 93 1.25 4.80 0.58
C GLU A 93 -0.08 4.64 -0.17
N ALA A 94 -0.10 3.84 -1.24
CA ALA A 94 -1.28 3.67 -2.08
C ALA A 94 -2.52 3.19 -1.33
N HIS A 95 -2.35 2.49 -0.21
CA HIS A 95 -3.43 2.01 0.66
C HIS A 95 -3.56 2.80 1.98
N ALA A 96 -2.70 3.79 2.22
CA ALA A 96 -2.71 4.56 3.46
C ALA A 96 -3.29 5.98 3.29
N LEU A 97 -2.98 6.64 2.17
CA LEU A 97 -3.49 8.00 1.92
C LEU A 97 -5.01 8.03 1.91
N GLY A 98 -5.60 8.96 2.67
CA GLY A 98 -7.05 9.15 2.79
C GLY A 98 -7.75 8.18 3.73
N VAL A 99 -7.03 7.20 4.34
CA VAL A 99 -7.64 6.19 5.22
C VAL A 99 -6.87 5.94 6.51
N ALA A 100 -5.58 6.17 6.55
CA ALA A 100 -4.74 5.87 7.71
C ALA A 100 -3.95 7.09 8.20
N GLY A 101 -3.53 7.03 9.46
CA GLY A 101 -2.83 8.13 10.14
C GLY A 101 -3.74 9.31 10.47
N PRO A 102 -3.22 10.30 11.22
CA PRO A 102 -3.97 11.50 11.59
C PRO A 102 -4.48 12.26 10.35
N GLY A 103 -5.80 12.47 10.27
CA GLY A 103 -6.44 13.15 9.14
C GLY A 103 -6.29 12.43 7.79
N GLY A 104 -5.99 11.12 7.78
CA GLY A 104 -5.81 10.36 6.53
C GLY A 104 -4.51 10.69 5.77
N ARG A 105 -3.52 11.27 6.43
CA ARG A 105 -2.26 11.70 5.82
C ARG A 105 -1.25 10.57 5.59
N GLY A 106 -1.61 9.33 5.88
CA GLY A 106 -0.76 8.17 5.70
C GLY A 106 0.10 7.81 6.91
N LEU A 107 0.75 6.64 6.84
CA LEU A 107 1.55 6.11 7.94
C LEU A 107 2.94 6.74 8.03
N LEU A 108 3.53 7.20 6.93
CA LEU A 108 4.77 7.97 6.98
C LEU A 108 4.60 9.28 7.74
N HIS A 109 3.47 9.98 7.53
CA HIS A 109 3.16 11.18 8.32
C HIS A 109 2.93 10.84 9.79
N ALA A 110 2.18 9.78 10.09
CA ALA A 110 1.94 9.33 11.45
C ALA A 110 3.24 8.98 12.21
N ALA A 111 4.24 8.44 11.50
CA ALA A 111 5.55 8.11 12.04
C ALA A 111 6.54 9.29 12.07
N GLY A 112 6.14 10.49 11.64
CA GLY A 112 7.04 11.65 11.58
C GLY A 112 8.11 11.59 10.49
N LEU A 113 7.90 10.76 9.46
CA LEU A 113 8.88 10.49 8.40
C LEU A 113 8.67 11.30 7.12
N ALA A 114 7.58 12.07 7.03
CA ALA A 114 7.15 12.72 5.78
C ALA A 114 8.18 13.71 5.19
N GLU A 115 9.03 14.32 6.03
CA GLU A 115 10.02 15.30 5.61
C GLU A 115 11.47 14.74 5.59
N ARG A 116 11.65 13.48 5.87
CA ARG A 116 12.99 12.86 5.88
C ARG A 116 13.56 12.77 4.48
N PRO A 117 14.81 13.23 4.25
CA PRO A 117 15.42 13.25 2.92
C PRO A 117 15.77 11.85 2.37
N ASP A 118 15.90 10.86 3.25
CA ASP A 118 16.16 9.45 2.96
C ASP A 118 14.89 8.60 2.84
N VAL A 119 13.71 9.23 2.85
CA VAL A 119 12.41 8.58 2.64
C VAL A 119 11.76 9.11 1.37
N VAL A 120 11.30 8.20 0.53
CA VAL A 120 10.54 8.49 -0.69
C VAL A 120 9.18 7.82 -0.58
N ALA A 121 8.12 8.62 -0.56
CA ALA A 121 6.76 8.11 -0.62
C ALA A 121 6.27 8.02 -2.07
N THR A 122 5.66 6.90 -2.43
CA THR A 122 4.87 6.76 -3.65
C THR A 122 3.41 6.60 -3.28
N LEU A 123 2.51 7.13 -4.10
CA LEU A 123 1.08 7.00 -3.87
C LEU A 123 0.31 6.99 -5.19
N THR A 124 -0.91 6.48 -5.13
CA THR A 124 -1.83 6.51 -6.26
C THR A 124 -2.95 7.53 -6.03
N LEU A 125 -3.38 8.18 -7.10
CA LEU A 125 -4.54 9.07 -7.09
C LEU A 125 -5.86 8.33 -7.40
N SER A 126 -5.79 7.01 -7.66
CA SER A 126 -6.92 6.22 -8.17
C SER A 126 -7.70 5.44 -7.11
N LYS A 127 -7.26 5.47 -5.85
CA LYS A 127 -7.94 4.79 -4.73
C LYS A 127 -8.78 5.79 -3.93
N SER A 128 -8.33 6.22 -2.78
CA SER A 128 -9.06 7.15 -1.90
C SER A 128 -9.43 8.47 -2.58
N LEU A 129 -8.59 8.97 -3.48
CA LEU A 129 -8.85 10.23 -4.20
C LEU A 129 -9.73 10.06 -5.46
N GLY A 130 -10.11 8.84 -5.84
CA GLY A 130 -11.07 8.57 -6.92
C GLY A 130 -10.71 9.15 -8.30
N ALA A 131 -9.43 9.46 -8.54
CA ALA A 131 -8.94 10.07 -9.77
C ALA A 131 -8.08 9.09 -10.59
N GLN A 132 -7.13 9.57 -11.35
CA GLN A 132 -6.16 8.77 -12.10
C GLN A 132 -4.76 9.35 -11.91
N GLY A 133 -3.76 8.49 -11.94
CA GLY A 133 -2.34 8.86 -11.85
C GLY A 133 -1.68 8.44 -10.55
N GLY A 134 -0.49 8.95 -10.35
CA GLY A 134 0.30 8.74 -9.15
C GLY A 134 1.13 9.98 -8.80
N ALA A 135 1.59 10.04 -7.56
CA ALA A 135 2.48 11.09 -7.10
C ALA A 135 3.66 10.51 -6.33
N VAL A 136 4.73 11.28 -6.28
CA VAL A 136 5.92 10.97 -5.49
C VAL A 136 6.21 12.16 -4.58
N LEU A 137 6.35 11.89 -3.29
CA LEU A 137 6.76 12.85 -2.29
C LEU A 137 8.19 12.50 -1.86
N ALA A 138 9.10 13.43 -2.02
CA ALA A 138 10.51 13.19 -1.75
C ALA A 138 11.26 14.52 -1.61
N SER A 139 12.52 14.46 -1.18
CA SER A 139 13.40 15.63 -1.14
C SER A 139 13.52 16.27 -2.52
N ARG A 140 13.88 17.56 -2.55
CA ARG A 140 14.08 18.33 -3.78
C ARG A 140 15.08 17.65 -4.72
N ALA A 141 16.17 17.11 -4.17
CA ALA A 141 17.21 16.44 -4.97
C ALA A 141 16.66 15.18 -5.66
N VAL A 142 15.87 14.36 -4.95
CA VAL A 142 15.22 13.18 -5.55
C VAL A 142 14.23 13.61 -6.61
N ARG A 143 13.40 14.63 -6.36
CA ARG A 143 12.44 15.15 -7.35
C ARG A 143 13.14 15.60 -8.63
N GLU A 144 14.19 16.40 -8.52
CA GLU A 144 14.96 16.88 -9.66
C GLU A 144 15.62 15.71 -10.43
N HIS A 145 16.11 14.71 -9.71
CA HIS A 145 16.64 13.50 -10.33
C HIS A 145 15.56 12.74 -11.11
N LEU A 146 14.37 12.54 -10.52
CA LEU A 146 13.26 11.84 -11.19
C LEU A 146 12.83 12.56 -12.48
N VAL A 147 12.67 13.88 -12.44
CA VAL A 147 12.30 14.69 -13.62
C VAL A 147 13.31 14.48 -14.76
N ASN A 148 14.59 14.31 -14.46
CA ASN A 148 15.66 14.20 -15.46
C ASN A 148 16.01 12.74 -15.83
N ARG A 149 15.59 11.73 -15.05
CA ARG A 149 16.08 10.35 -15.24
C ARG A 149 14.98 9.28 -15.27
N ALA A 150 13.79 9.57 -14.73
CA ALA A 150 12.72 8.59 -14.66
C ALA A 150 12.09 8.38 -16.05
N ARG A 151 12.55 7.37 -16.77
CA ARG A 151 12.06 7.06 -18.12
C ARG A 151 10.54 6.87 -18.21
N PRO A 152 9.86 6.17 -17.25
CA PRO A 152 8.40 6.06 -17.29
C PRO A 152 7.66 7.39 -17.08
N PHE A 153 8.35 8.43 -16.60
CA PHE A 153 7.81 9.78 -16.49
C PHE A 153 8.13 10.63 -17.73
N ILE A 154 9.38 10.54 -18.22
CA ILE A 154 9.86 11.40 -19.32
C ILE A 154 9.19 11.05 -20.67
N TYR A 155 8.94 9.75 -20.89
CA TYR A 155 8.47 9.22 -22.18
C TYR A 155 6.98 8.81 -22.13
N ASP A 156 6.25 9.27 -21.13
CA ASP A 156 4.80 9.11 -21.03
C ASP A 156 4.08 10.44 -21.27
N THR A 157 2.81 10.36 -21.60
CA THR A 157 1.96 11.54 -21.69
C THR A 157 1.60 12.06 -20.29
N GLY A 158 1.68 13.37 -20.10
CA GLY A 158 1.33 14.00 -18.82
C GLY A 158 -0.11 13.69 -18.38
N LEU A 159 -0.32 13.66 -17.07
CA LEU A 159 -1.62 13.43 -16.46
C LEU A 159 -2.66 14.44 -16.98
N ALA A 160 -3.83 13.94 -17.36
CA ALA A 160 -4.92 14.80 -17.80
C ALA A 160 -5.30 15.84 -16.73
N PRO A 161 -5.45 17.13 -17.08
CA PRO A 161 -5.79 18.19 -16.11
C PRO A 161 -7.06 17.89 -15.30
N ALA A 162 -8.06 17.23 -15.90
CA ALA A 162 -9.28 16.84 -15.20
C ALA A 162 -9.00 15.82 -14.08
N ALA A 163 -8.10 14.85 -14.33
CA ALA A 163 -7.71 13.88 -13.32
C ALA A 163 -6.90 14.54 -12.18
N ALA A 164 -5.98 15.46 -12.53
CA ALA A 164 -5.23 16.22 -11.54
C ALA A 164 -6.14 17.12 -10.68
N GLY A 165 -7.09 17.81 -11.32
CA GLY A 165 -8.10 18.64 -10.64
C GLY A 165 -9.00 17.81 -9.71
N GLY A 166 -9.45 16.63 -10.19
CA GLY A 166 -10.24 15.71 -9.38
C GLY A 166 -9.49 15.22 -8.14
N ALA A 167 -8.21 14.83 -8.30
CA ALA A 167 -7.38 14.42 -7.18
C ALA A 167 -7.16 15.56 -6.16
N LEU A 168 -6.94 16.78 -6.64
CA LEU A 168 -6.78 17.95 -5.75
C LEU A 168 -8.07 18.25 -4.97
N ALA A 169 -9.22 18.21 -5.63
CA ALA A 169 -10.52 18.40 -4.97
C ALA A 169 -10.78 17.29 -3.93
N ALA A 170 -10.48 16.04 -4.26
CA ALA A 170 -10.62 14.93 -3.33
C ALA A 170 -9.68 15.05 -2.11
N LEU A 171 -8.46 15.52 -2.31
CA LEU A 171 -7.53 15.79 -1.22
C LEU A 171 -8.10 16.87 -0.28
N GLN A 172 -8.69 17.94 -0.83
CA GLN A 172 -9.36 18.97 -0.03
C GLN A 172 -10.52 18.40 0.80
N VAL A 173 -11.33 17.50 0.20
CA VAL A 173 -12.41 16.80 0.93
C VAL A 173 -11.84 15.96 2.10
N VAL A 174 -10.71 15.27 1.91
CA VAL A 174 -10.06 14.52 3.00
C VAL A 174 -9.62 15.44 4.14
N GLU A 175 -9.11 16.63 3.81
CA GLU A 175 -8.69 17.63 4.80
C GLU A 175 -9.89 18.27 5.53
N ASP A 176 -10.94 18.63 4.81
CA ASP A 176 -12.11 19.36 5.34
C ASP A 176 -13.09 18.43 6.08
N GLU A 177 -13.13 17.12 5.73
CA GLU A 177 -14.09 16.16 6.26
C GLU A 177 -13.41 14.96 6.98
N PRO A 178 -12.67 15.19 8.08
CA PRO A 178 -11.95 14.12 8.79
C PRO A 178 -12.86 13.02 9.32
N ALA A 179 -14.16 13.29 9.47
CA ALA A 179 -15.17 12.29 9.83
C ALA A 179 -15.26 11.15 8.80
N ARG A 180 -14.93 11.38 7.51
CA ARG A 180 -14.90 10.32 6.50
C ARG A 180 -13.80 9.31 6.80
N VAL A 181 -12.62 9.78 7.18
CA VAL A 181 -11.50 8.90 7.56
C VAL A 181 -11.86 8.07 8.79
N ALA A 182 -12.47 8.71 9.80
CA ALA A 182 -12.95 8.03 11.00
C ALA A 182 -14.02 6.97 10.65
N ARG A 183 -14.95 7.28 9.73
CA ARG A 183 -15.98 6.34 9.27
C ARG A 183 -15.38 5.12 8.57
N VAL A 184 -14.38 5.27 7.70
CA VAL A 184 -13.68 4.13 7.07
C VAL A 184 -13.13 3.19 8.14
N ASN A 185 -12.45 3.73 9.15
CA ASN A 185 -11.86 2.93 10.22
C ASN A 185 -12.92 2.24 11.09
N LEU A 186 -14.05 2.89 11.37
CA LEU A 186 -15.18 2.29 12.07
C LEU A 186 -15.75 1.11 11.26
N VAL A 187 -16.00 1.32 9.97
CA VAL A 187 -16.50 0.27 9.08
C VAL A 187 -15.51 -0.89 9.01
N ALA A 188 -14.22 -0.61 8.84
CA ALA A 188 -13.18 -1.65 8.81
C ALA A 188 -13.16 -2.48 10.10
N SER A 189 -13.27 -1.82 11.26
CA SER A 189 -13.31 -2.49 12.57
C SER A 189 -14.55 -3.37 12.75
N ALA A 190 -15.72 -2.90 12.31
CA ALA A 190 -16.97 -3.68 12.40
C ALA A 190 -16.91 -4.92 11.50
N LEU A 191 -16.43 -4.77 10.25
CA LEU A 191 -16.26 -5.88 9.32
C LEU A 191 -15.20 -6.89 9.82
N ALA A 192 -14.11 -6.41 10.43
CA ALA A 192 -13.08 -7.28 11.01
C ALA A 192 -13.65 -8.12 12.17
N ALA A 193 -14.44 -7.52 13.04
CA ALA A 193 -15.13 -8.22 14.13
C ALA A 193 -16.10 -9.30 13.61
N ALA A 194 -16.91 -8.97 12.59
CA ALA A 194 -17.84 -9.93 11.97
C ALA A 194 -17.09 -11.12 11.33
N CYS A 195 -15.93 -10.87 10.71
CA CYS A 195 -15.10 -11.90 10.11
C CYS A 195 -14.13 -12.59 11.08
N ARG A 196 -14.07 -12.17 12.35
CA ARG A 196 -13.14 -12.68 13.39
C ARG A 196 -11.68 -12.63 12.96
N VAL A 197 -11.29 -11.56 12.30
CA VAL A 197 -9.91 -11.25 11.90
C VAL A 197 -9.41 -10.00 12.60
N ASP A 198 -8.10 -9.78 12.58
CA ASP A 198 -7.50 -8.56 13.11
C ASP A 198 -7.99 -7.33 12.37
N VAL A 199 -8.11 -6.21 13.09
CA VAL A 199 -8.45 -4.92 12.49
C VAL A 199 -7.32 -4.49 11.56
N PRO A 200 -7.61 -4.20 10.28
CA PRO A 200 -6.57 -3.81 9.33
C PRO A 200 -6.01 -2.43 9.65
N ALA A 201 -4.81 -2.15 9.16
CA ALA A 201 -4.18 -0.84 9.28
C ALA A 201 -4.85 0.26 8.44
N GLY A 202 -5.71 -0.14 7.50
CA GLY A 202 -6.45 0.75 6.60
C GLY A 202 -7.81 0.20 6.21
N ALA A 203 -8.19 0.36 4.94
CA ALA A 203 -9.53 0.01 4.45
C ALA A 203 -9.67 -1.44 3.95
N VAL A 204 -8.57 -2.19 3.83
CA VAL A 204 -8.56 -3.53 3.23
C VAL A 204 -8.50 -4.59 4.30
N LEU A 205 -9.46 -5.52 4.28
CA LEU A 205 -9.46 -6.70 5.13
C LEU A 205 -9.22 -7.96 4.29
N ALA A 206 -8.42 -8.87 4.83
CA ALA A 206 -8.12 -10.17 4.26
C ALA A 206 -8.62 -11.27 5.18
N VAL A 207 -9.62 -12.03 4.74
CA VAL A 207 -10.21 -13.12 5.52
C VAL A 207 -9.73 -14.45 4.94
N PRO A 208 -8.88 -15.22 5.66
CA PRO A 208 -8.38 -16.51 5.19
C PRO A 208 -9.51 -17.51 4.91
N MET A 209 -9.37 -18.26 3.83
CA MET A 209 -10.31 -19.29 3.43
C MET A 209 -9.58 -20.64 3.30
N SER A 210 -10.30 -21.74 3.50
CA SER A 210 -9.77 -23.09 3.44
C SER A 210 -9.25 -23.48 2.02
N GLY A 211 -9.77 -22.82 0.98
CA GLY A 211 -9.33 -23.05 -0.39
C GLY A 211 -9.93 -22.08 -1.41
N PRO A 212 -9.50 -22.21 -2.68
CA PRO A 212 -9.95 -21.29 -3.73
C PRO A 212 -11.43 -21.49 -4.13
N LEU A 213 -11.96 -22.70 -4.00
CA LEU A 213 -13.37 -22.98 -4.31
C LEU A 213 -14.29 -22.44 -3.22
N GLU A 214 -13.91 -22.59 -1.96
CA GLU A 214 -14.62 -22.06 -0.80
C GLU A 214 -14.65 -20.52 -0.83
N ALA A 215 -13.54 -19.90 -1.23
CA ALA A 215 -13.49 -18.45 -1.41
C ALA A 215 -14.45 -17.96 -2.51
N LEU A 216 -14.55 -18.67 -3.63
CA LEU A 216 -15.49 -18.36 -4.71
C LEU A 216 -16.94 -18.55 -4.27
N ALA A 217 -17.25 -19.68 -3.63
CA ALA A 217 -18.60 -19.97 -3.14
C ALA A 217 -19.07 -18.91 -2.11
N ALA A 218 -18.14 -18.43 -1.26
CA ALA A 218 -18.44 -17.35 -0.31
C ALA A 218 -18.74 -16.03 -1.03
N VAL A 219 -18.00 -15.68 -2.09
CA VAL A 219 -18.27 -14.49 -2.92
C VAL A 219 -19.67 -14.59 -3.58
N GLU A 220 -20.03 -15.74 -4.15
CA GLU A 220 -21.33 -15.96 -4.76
C GLU A 220 -22.48 -15.87 -3.75
N LYS A 221 -22.29 -16.48 -2.57
CA LYS A 221 -23.27 -16.42 -1.48
C LYS A 221 -23.49 -14.98 -0.97
N ALA A 222 -22.41 -14.22 -0.77
CA ALA A 222 -22.47 -12.81 -0.40
C ALA A 222 -23.22 -11.99 -1.47
N ALA A 223 -22.91 -12.20 -2.74
CA ALA A 223 -23.59 -11.52 -3.84
C ALA A 223 -25.08 -11.84 -3.90
N GLY A 224 -25.47 -13.09 -3.63
CA GLY A 224 -26.88 -13.49 -3.49
C GLY A 224 -27.62 -12.79 -2.36
N SER A 225 -26.90 -12.30 -1.34
CA SER A 225 -27.40 -11.48 -0.23
C SER A 225 -27.22 -9.96 -0.46
N GLY A 226 -26.87 -9.54 -1.66
CA GLY A 226 -26.68 -8.13 -2.01
C GLY A 226 -25.35 -7.51 -1.58
N ILE A 227 -24.41 -8.31 -1.08
CA ILE A 227 -23.08 -7.84 -0.62
C ILE A 227 -22.01 -8.21 -1.64
N ARG A 228 -21.32 -7.18 -2.15
CA ARG A 228 -20.24 -7.37 -3.11
C ARG A 228 -18.88 -7.41 -2.41
N ILE A 229 -18.25 -8.57 -2.39
CA ILE A 229 -16.90 -8.79 -1.88
C ILE A 229 -16.02 -9.39 -2.97
N GLY A 230 -14.69 -9.27 -2.82
CA GLY A 230 -13.74 -9.92 -3.71
C GLY A 230 -13.10 -11.13 -3.06
N CYS A 231 -12.30 -11.88 -3.85
CA CYS A 231 -11.38 -12.86 -3.31
C CYS A 231 -10.03 -12.81 -4.02
N PHE A 232 -8.97 -13.10 -3.27
CA PHE A 232 -7.65 -13.38 -3.78
C PHE A 232 -7.36 -14.88 -3.66
N ARG A 233 -6.72 -15.43 -4.67
CA ARG A 233 -6.37 -16.84 -4.76
C ARG A 233 -4.97 -16.99 -5.35
N PRO A 234 -4.26 -18.09 -5.11
CA PRO A 234 -3.03 -18.36 -5.82
C PRO A 234 -3.23 -18.30 -7.35
N PRO A 235 -2.29 -17.74 -8.13
CA PRO A 235 -0.96 -17.26 -7.72
C PRO A 235 -0.93 -15.80 -7.24
N SER A 236 -2.06 -15.11 -7.08
CA SER A 236 -2.11 -13.68 -6.71
C SER A 236 -1.88 -13.40 -5.21
N THR A 237 -1.79 -14.45 -4.39
CA THR A 237 -1.47 -14.34 -2.96
C THR A 237 -0.01 -14.74 -2.74
N PRO A 238 0.80 -13.91 -2.04
CA PRO A 238 2.24 -14.18 -1.90
C PRO A 238 2.56 -15.42 -1.05
N ASP A 239 1.65 -15.79 -0.15
CA ASP A 239 1.78 -16.93 0.77
C ASP A 239 0.95 -18.16 0.34
N GLY A 240 0.29 -18.11 -0.82
CA GLY A 240 -0.52 -19.20 -1.35
C GLY A 240 -1.87 -19.43 -0.65
N ILE A 241 -2.26 -18.59 0.32
CA ILE A 241 -3.53 -18.74 1.04
C ILE A 241 -4.64 -17.96 0.31
N SER A 242 -5.76 -18.64 0.03
CA SER A 242 -6.95 -18.00 -0.52
C SER A 242 -7.62 -17.13 0.53
N ARG A 243 -8.11 -15.95 0.12
CA ARG A 243 -8.74 -14.99 1.05
C ARG A 243 -9.94 -14.32 0.42
N LEU A 244 -10.96 -14.04 1.22
CA LEU A 244 -11.90 -12.99 0.86
C LEU A 244 -11.24 -11.64 1.04
N ARG A 245 -11.56 -10.69 0.17
CA ARG A 245 -11.12 -9.30 0.26
C ARG A 245 -12.32 -8.40 0.41
N LEU A 246 -12.38 -7.76 1.57
CA LEU A 246 -13.36 -6.73 1.86
C LEU A 246 -12.68 -5.37 1.79
N THR A 247 -13.45 -4.34 1.41
CA THR A 247 -12.94 -2.97 1.37
C THR A 247 -13.94 -2.08 2.10
N ALA A 248 -13.51 -1.50 3.21
CA ALA A 248 -14.29 -0.51 3.94
C ALA A 248 -14.32 0.82 3.19
N HIS A 249 -15.46 1.51 3.22
CA HIS A 249 -15.58 2.87 2.67
C HIS A 249 -16.55 3.72 3.50
N ALA A 250 -16.38 5.04 3.42
CA ALA A 250 -17.13 5.99 4.25
C ALA A 250 -18.62 6.15 3.85
N GLN A 251 -19.02 5.64 2.70
CA GLN A 251 -20.39 5.81 2.19
C GLN A 251 -21.39 4.79 2.76
N LEU A 252 -20.92 3.68 3.35
CA LEU A 252 -21.82 2.74 4.02
C LEU A 252 -22.53 3.44 5.17
N ASP A 253 -23.84 3.50 5.12
CA ASP A 253 -24.65 3.94 6.25
C ASP A 253 -24.73 2.84 7.34
N ASP A 254 -25.43 3.11 8.44
CA ASP A 254 -25.48 2.16 9.55
C ASP A 254 -26.34 0.93 9.25
N LEU A 255 -27.36 1.08 8.40
CA LEU A 255 -28.22 -0.04 7.98
C LEU A 255 -27.46 -0.95 6.99
N GLU A 256 -26.76 -0.37 6.02
CA GLU A 256 -25.91 -1.11 5.08
C GLU A 256 -24.79 -1.85 5.81
N LEU A 257 -24.17 -1.19 6.81
CA LEU A 257 -23.13 -1.80 7.62
C LEU A 257 -23.68 -2.96 8.47
N SER A 258 -24.84 -2.80 9.12
CA SER A 258 -25.44 -3.89 9.91
C SER A 258 -25.81 -5.07 9.02
N THR A 259 -26.37 -4.81 7.84
CA THR A 259 -26.68 -5.86 6.85
C THR A 259 -25.41 -6.60 6.40
N ALA A 260 -24.33 -5.86 6.14
CA ALA A 260 -23.04 -6.47 5.76
C ALA A 260 -22.48 -7.35 6.88
N VAL A 261 -22.54 -6.89 8.13
CA VAL A 261 -22.11 -7.66 9.31
C VAL A 261 -22.92 -8.96 9.44
N GLU A 262 -24.25 -8.90 9.40
CA GLU A 262 -25.10 -10.09 9.50
C GLU A 262 -24.80 -11.12 8.40
N VAL A 263 -24.64 -10.66 7.16
CA VAL A 263 -24.32 -11.55 6.04
C VAL A 263 -22.96 -12.21 6.24
N LEU A 264 -21.94 -11.45 6.67
CA LEU A 264 -20.59 -11.98 6.88
C LEU A 264 -20.54 -12.97 8.04
N GLU A 265 -21.21 -12.72 9.15
CA GLU A 265 -21.32 -13.66 10.27
C GLU A 265 -22.00 -14.98 9.89
N GLY A 266 -22.99 -14.92 8.97
CA GLY A 266 -23.66 -16.12 8.44
C GLY A 266 -22.90 -16.84 7.32
N LEU A 267 -21.78 -16.26 6.85
CA LEU A 267 -20.98 -16.74 5.75
C LEU A 267 -19.75 -17.49 6.23
N LEU A 268 -19.20 -17.11 7.38
CA LEU A 268 -17.96 -17.57 8.00
C LEU A 268 -18.22 -18.34 9.29
#